data_ba7382e6be264aa21d29f903355ac49e
#
_entry.id   ba7382e6be264aa21d29f903355ac49e
#
_cell.length_a   1.000
_cell.length_b   1.000
_cell.length_c   1.000
_cell.angle_alpha   90.00
_cell.angle_beta   90.00
_cell.angle_gamma   90.00
#
_symmetry.space_group_name_H-M   'P 1'
#
loop_
_entity.id
_entity.type
_entity.pdbx_description
1 polymer ?
#
loop_
_entity_poly.entity_id
_entity_poly.type
_entity_poly.pdbx_seq_one_letter_code
_entity_poly.pdbx_strand_id
1 'polypeptide(L)'
;LQIFWDNGKSFNEADSVRYLFRNGKIQTEFELPENTTMLRLDPGEMSKGLKIVKLTWEDESQVKFHTDGCEVSSGEFYFGGDDPQIIVDSVPENRKSIKIEMEILDRQTTEKKFWKVYAEQKRAMEQMSQELAQKKALVDQVEGSKAWKVYRAIKRV
;
A
#
# COMPACT_ATOMS: atom_id res chain seq x y z
N LEU A 1 -4.35 2.14 -18.50
CA LEU A 1 -4.05 3.01 -17.37
C LEU A 1 -4.81 4.32 -17.53
N GLN A 2 -5.63 4.69 -16.59
CA GLN A 2 -6.21 6.02 -16.49
C GLN A 2 -5.52 6.79 -15.38
N ILE A 3 -5.12 8.01 -15.64
CA ILE A 3 -4.49 8.91 -14.67
C ILE A 3 -5.46 10.04 -14.42
N PHE A 4 -5.86 10.20 -13.16
CA PHE A 4 -6.65 11.32 -12.69
C PHE A 4 -5.77 12.27 -11.90
N TRP A 5 -6.04 13.56 -11.97
CA TRP A 5 -5.40 14.55 -11.11
C TRP A 5 -6.43 15.35 -10.34
N ASP A 6 -6.07 15.69 -9.11
CA ASP A 6 -6.86 16.60 -8.28
C ASP A 6 -6.17 17.96 -8.22
N ASN A 7 -6.93 19.00 -8.55
CA ASN A 7 -6.54 20.40 -8.45
C ASN A 7 -7.31 21.14 -7.34
N GLY A 8 -7.71 20.41 -6.28
CA GLY A 8 -8.52 20.92 -5.17
C GLY A 8 -10.03 20.74 -5.35
N LYS A 9 -10.47 19.97 -6.37
CA LYS A 9 -11.92 19.73 -6.67
C LYS A 9 -12.31 18.24 -6.60
N SER A 10 -11.46 17.40 -6.08
CA SER A 10 -11.56 15.94 -6.10
C SER A 10 -11.39 15.34 -7.51
N PHE A 11 -11.10 14.03 -7.55
CA PHE A 11 -10.96 13.31 -8.82
C PHE A 11 -12.26 13.25 -9.60
N ASN A 12 -12.20 13.52 -10.90
CA ASN A 12 -13.32 13.45 -11.82
C ASN A 12 -12.87 13.04 -13.23
N GLU A 13 -13.80 12.59 -14.07
CA GLU A 13 -13.49 12.11 -15.43
C GLU A 13 -12.96 13.21 -16.37
N ALA A 14 -13.34 14.46 -16.16
CA ALA A 14 -12.86 15.58 -17.00
C ALA A 14 -11.38 15.89 -16.71
N ASP A 15 -10.93 15.62 -15.50
CA ASP A 15 -9.55 15.80 -15.05
C ASP A 15 -8.83 14.44 -15.08
N SER A 16 -8.85 13.76 -16.25
CA SER A 16 -8.16 12.49 -16.45
C SER A 16 -7.66 12.29 -17.87
N VAL A 17 -6.70 11.39 -18.02
CA VAL A 17 -6.15 10.94 -19.30
C VAL A 17 -5.99 9.43 -19.33
N ARG A 18 -6.17 8.81 -20.49
CA ARG A 18 -6.06 7.36 -20.68
C ARG A 18 -4.87 6.99 -21.55
N TYR A 19 -4.12 6.00 -21.09
CA TYR A 19 -3.01 5.37 -21.80
C TYR A 19 -3.28 3.89 -21.98
N LEU A 20 -2.89 3.33 -23.12
CA LEU A 20 -3.11 1.91 -23.43
C LEU A 20 -1.88 1.08 -23.02
N PHE A 21 -2.13 -0.02 -22.31
CA PHE A 21 -1.13 -1.07 -22.16
C PHE A 21 -0.90 -1.75 -23.51
N ARG A 22 0.36 -1.92 -23.91
CA ARG A 22 0.76 -2.67 -25.08
C ARG A 22 1.47 -3.96 -24.65
N ASN A 23 0.90 -5.10 -25.04
CA ASN A 23 1.40 -6.41 -24.60
C ASN A 23 1.54 -6.51 -23.06
N GLY A 24 0.57 -5.96 -22.33
CA GLY A 24 0.59 -5.98 -20.88
C GLY A 24 1.56 -5.01 -20.22
N LYS A 25 2.23 -4.14 -20.97
CA LYS A 25 3.19 -3.17 -20.44
C LYS A 25 2.81 -1.75 -20.81
N ILE A 26 3.17 -0.82 -19.95
CA ILE A 26 3.08 0.61 -20.19
C ILE A 26 4.34 1.29 -19.71
N GLN A 27 4.82 2.22 -20.53
CA GLN A 27 5.89 3.16 -20.18
C GLN A 27 5.44 4.53 -20.71
N THR A 28 5.27 5.49 -19.82
CA THR A 28 4.83 6.83 -20.17
C THR A 28 5.39 7.85 -19.20
N GLU A 29 5.45 9.09 -19.65
CA GLU A 29 5.67 10.25 -18.81
C GLU A 29 4.42 11.14 -18.91
N PHE A 30 3.84 11.47 -17.76
CA PHE A 30 2.66 12.32 -17.66
C PHE A 30 3.08 13.69 -17.14
N GLU A 31 2.84 14.72 -17.95
CA GLU A 31 3.04 16.11 -17.57
C GLU A 31 1.93 16.53 -16.59
N LEU A 32 2.32 17.07 -15.45
CA LEU A 32 1.40 17.45 -14.39
C LEU A 32 0.69 18.76 -14.78
N PRO A 33 -0.63 18.79 -14.81
CA PRO A 33 -1.39 20.04 -14.92
C PRO A 33 -1.08 20.98 -13.76
N GLU A 34 -1.24 22.28 -13.99
CA GLU A 34 -1.04 23.29 -12.94
C GLU A 34 -1.96 23.03 -11.73
N ASN A 35 -1.42 23.28 -10.56
CA ASN A 35 -2.11 23.09 -9.26
C ASN A 35 -2.52 21.64 -8.96
N THR A 36 -1.89 20.64 -9.60
CA THR A 36 -2.09 19.24 -9.24
C THR A 36 -1.59 18.97 -7.81
N THR A 37 -2.45 18.53 -6.94
CA THR A 37 -2.14 18.22 -5.52
C THR A 37 -2.06 16.74 -5.26
N MET A 38 -2.83 15.92 -5.98
CA MET A 38 -2.88 14.46 -5.84
C MET A 38 -3.00 13.80 -7.21
N LEU A 39 -2.59 12.53 -7.30
CA LEU A 39 -2.83 11.69 -8.47
C LEU A 39 -3.50 10.38 -8.06
N ARG A 40 -4.38 9.87 -8.93
CA ARG A 40 -4.90 8.51 -8.87
C ARG A 40 -4.60 7.81 -10.19
N LEU A 41 -3.99 6.65 -10.10
CA LEU A 41 -3.62 5.81 -11.22
C LEU A 41 -4.51 4.56 -11.18
N ASP A 42 -5.38 4.39 -12.17
CA ASP A 42 -6.27 3.24 -12.29
C ASP A 42 -5.75 2.35 -13.42
N PRO A 43 -5.12 1.21 -13.09
CA PRO A 43 -4.56 0.31 -14.11
C PRO A 43 -5.61 -0.36 -15.01
N GLY A 44 -6.88 -0.33 -14.58
CA GLY A 44 -8.03 -0.90 -15.24
C GLY A 44 -8.54 -2.17 -14.57
N GLU A 45 -9.83 -2.44 -14.74
CA GLU A 45 -10.61 -3.50 -14.05
C GLU A 45 -10.01 -4.91 -14.17
N MET A 46 -9.30 -5.20 -15.26
CA MET A 46 -8.70 -6.52 -15.50
C MET A 46 -7.32 -6.69 -14.87
N SER A 47 -6.76 -5.64 -14.26
CA SER A 47 -5.37 -5.65 -13.75
C SER A 47 -5.29 -6.21 -12.33
N LYS A 48 -5.71 -7.46 -12.14
CA LYS A 48 -5.66 -8.13 -10.81
C LYS A 48 -4.24 -8.36 -10.29
N GLY A 49 -3.26 -8.48 -11.17
CA GLY A 49 -1.84 -8.54 -10.85
C GLY A 49 -1.11 -7.43 -11.56
N LEU A 50 -0.36 -6.61 -10.84
CA LEU A 50 0.38 -5.49 -11.38
C LEU A 50 1.79 -5.45 -10.82
N LYS A 51 2.77 -5.16 -11.67
CA LYS A 51 4.11 -4.80 -11.27
C LYS A 51 4.36 -3.33 -11.57
N ILE A 52 4.71 -2.58 -10.55
CA ILE A 52 5.22 -1.22 -10.68
C ILE A 52 6.73 -1.32 -10.86
N VAL A 53 7.18 -1.16 -12.11
CA VAL A 53 8.60 -1.25 -12.46
C VAL A 53 9.29 0.06 -12.12
N LYS A 54 8.62 1.19 -12.43
CA LYS A 54 9.11 2.53 -12.14
C LYS A 54 7.93 3.46 -11.86
N LEU A 55 8.05 4.22 -10.79
CA LEU A 55 7.18 5.34 -10.46
C LEU A 55 8.04 6.42 -9.82
N THR A 56 8.46 7.38 -10.63
CA THR A 56 9.41 8.42 -10.23
C THR A 56 9.01 9.79 -10.76
N TRP A 57 9.47 10.83 -10.12
CA TRP A 57 9.41 12.17 -10.68
C TRP A 57 10.41 12.32 -11.85
N GLU A 58 10.37 13.45 -12.55
CA GLU A 58 11.27 13.76 -13.67
C GLU A 58 12.76 13.70 -13.30
N ASP A 59 13.10 13.96 -12.03
CA ASP A 59 14.46 13.92 -11.49
C ASP A 59 14.89 12.53 -10.97
N GLU A 60 14.14 11.48 -11.31
CA GLU A 60 14.33 10.08 -10.88
C GLU A 60 14.12 9.84 -9.37
N SER A 61 13.69 10.83 -8.61
CA SER A 61 13.34 10.62 -7.21
C SER A 61 12.04 9.81 -7.10
N GLN A 62 11.96 8.96 -6.05
CA GLN A 62 10.85 8.05 -5.85
C GLN A 62 9.55 8.78 -5.52
N VAL A 63 8.47 8.35 -6.12
CA VAL A 63 7.11 8.78 -5.77
C VAL A 63 6.62 7.94 -4.59
N LYS A 64 6.11 8.61 -3.55
CA LYS A 64 5.40 7.93 -2.47
C LYS A 64 3.95 7.73 -2.87
N PHE A 65 3.47 6.52 -2.70
CA PHE A 65 2.08 6.16 -3.01
C PHE A 65 1.56 5.15 -2.01
N HIS A 66 0.25 5.00 -1.96
CA HIS A 66 -0.42 3.85 -1.37
C HIS A 66 -1.37 3.21 -2.39
N THR A 67 -1.84 2.01 -2.10
CA THR A 67 -2.73 1.26 -2.98
C THR A 67 -3.63 0.35 -2.16
N ASP A 68 -4.79 -0.01 -2.71
CA ASP A 68 -5.69 -1.05 -2.19
C ASP A 68 -5.20 -2.47 -2.52
N GLY A 69 -4.14 -2.59 -3.32
CA GLY A 69 -3.47 -3.86 -3.63
C GLY A 69 -2.60 -4.37 -2.48
N CYS A 70 -2.53 -5.70 -2.35
CA CYS A 70 -1.58 -6.36 -1.46
C CYS A 70 -0.25 -6.57 -2.18
N GLU A 71 0.86 -6.06 -1.62
CA GLU A 71 2.19 -6.34 -2.14
C GLU A 71 2.55 -7.81 -1.87
N VAL A 72 2.76 -8.57 -2.93
CA VAL A 72 3.05 -10.01 -2.90
C VAL A 72 4.52 -10.34 -3.16
N SER A 73 5.25 -9.39 -3.70
CA SER A 73 6.70 -9.37 -3.91
C SER A 73 7.12 -7.93 -4.16
N SER A 74 8.40 -7.60 -4.13
CA SER A 74 8.88 -6.23 -4.33
C SER A 74 8.32 -5.60 -5.61
N GLY A 75 7.49 -4.58 -5.46
CA GLY A 75 6.80 -3.87 -6.54
C GLY A 75 5.71 -4.67 -7.26
N GLU A 76 5.37 -5.89 -6.83
CA GLU A 76 4.31 -6.71 -7.39
C GLU A 76 3.09 -6.71 -6.46
N PHE A 77 1.93 -6.34 -6.99
CA PHE A 77 0.69 -6.19 -6.24
C PHE A 77 -0.40 -7.11 -6.76
N TYR A 78 -1.22 -7.65 -5.84
CA TYR A 78 -2.44 -8.35 -6.15
C TYR A 78 -3.65 -7.54 -5.67
N PHE A 79 -4.61 -7.33 -6.56
CA PHE A 79 -5.85 -6.60 -6.29
C PHE A 79 -7.02 -7.58 -6.17
N GLY A 80 -7.65 -7.60 -4.99
CA GLY A 80 -8.82 -8.43 -4.73
C GLY A 80 -10.12 -7.82 -5.31
N GLY A 81 -10.17 -6.49 -5.40
CA GLY A 81 -11.29 -5.72 -5.93
C GLY A 81 -11.31 -5.64 -7.47
N ASP A 82 -12.37 -5.05 -8.01
CA ASP A 82 -12.53 -4.87 -9.46
C ASP A 82 -12.04 -3.50 -9.94
N ASP A 83 -11.73 -2.59 -9.01
CA ASP A 83 -11.28 -1.22 -9.28
C ASP A 83 -9.92 -0.96 -8.59
N PRO A 84 -8.81 -1.50 -9.15
CA PRO A 84 -7.47 -1.31 -8.58
C PRO A 84 -7.04 0.15 -8.66
N GLN A 85 -6.55 0.69 -7.54
CA GLN A 85 -6.14 2.09 -7.45
C GLN A 85 -4.75 2.23 -6.83
N ILE A 86 -3.99 3.19 -7.34
CA ILE A 86 -2.72 3.65 -6.81
C ILE A 86 -2.84 5.15 -6.59
N ILE A 87 -2.66 5.59 -5.36
CA ILE A 87 -2.86 6.99 -4.96
C ILE A 87 -1.52 7.62 -4.58
N VAL A 88 -1.23 8.75 -5.19
CA VAL A 88 -0.15 9.66 -4.80
C VAL A 88 -0.78 10.80 -4.02
N ASP A 89 -0.69 10.75 -2.69
CA ASP A 89 -1.39 11.67 -1.77
C ASP A 89 -0.88 13.11 -1.80
N SER A 90 0.31 13.32 -2.29
CA SER A 90 0.92 14.65 -2.33
C SER A 90 1.86 14.78 -3.53
N VAL A 91 1.54 15.71 -4.39
CA VAL A 91 2.39 16.15 -5.50
C VAL A 91 3.13 17.41 -5.06
N PRO A 92 4.48 17.38 -4.98
CA PRO A 92 5.24 18.60 -4.64
C PRO A 92 5.07 19.69 -5.71
N GLU A 93 4.92 20.95 -5.30
CA GLU A 93 4.67 22.09 -6.21
C GLU A 93 5.72 22.30 -7.31
N ASN A 94 6.95 21.83 -7.08
CA ASN A 94 8.05 21.97 -8.03
C ASN A 94 8.13 20.82 -9.06
N ARG A 95 7.21 19.86 -9.03
CA ARG A 95 7.20 18.73 -9.97
C ARG A 95 6.48 19.10 -11.25
N LYS A 96 7.04 18.62 -12.38
CA LYS A 96 6.52 18.90 -13.72
C LYS A 96 5.94 17.66 -14.38
N SER A 97 6.52 16.49 -14.10
CA SER A 97 6.06 15.23 -14.66
C SER A 97 6.31 14.05 -13.73
N ILE A 98 5.58 12.98 -13.99
CA ILE A 98 5.76 11.67 -13.37
C ILE A 98 6.03 10.62 -14.45
N LYS A 99 7.08 9.82 -14.24
CA LYS A 99 7.45 8.69 -15.10
C LYS A 99 6.85 7.41 -14.54
N ILE A 100 6.14 6.70 -15.38
CA ILE A 100 5.34 5.53 -15.03
C ILE A 100 5.76 4.37 -15.91
N GLU A 101 6.21 3.28 -15.30
CA GLU A 101 6.43 2.01 -15.98
C GLU A 101 5.76 0.90 -15.18
N MET A 102 4.82 0.20 -15.80
CA MET A 102 4.04 -0.87 -15.18
C MET A 102 3.87 -2.05 -16.11
N GLU A 103 3.66 -3.23 -15.53
CA GLU A 103 3.42 -4.48 -16.24
C GLU A 103 2.24 -5.20 -15.59
N ILE A 104 1.27 -5.63 -16.42
CA ILE A 104 0.17 -6.49 -15.98
C ILE A 104 0.72 -7.90 -15.84
N LEU A 105 0.57 -8.49 -14.66
CA LEU A 105 1.03 -9.83 -14.32
C LEU A 105 -0.07 -10.86 -14.57
N ASP A 106 0.35 -12.11 -14.76
CA ASP A 106 -0.56 -13.24 -14.81
C ASP A 106 -1.35 -13.37 -13.50
N ARG A 107 -2.67 -13.35 -13.62
CA ARG A 107 -3.58 -13.35 -12.47
C ARG A 107 -3.37 -14.57 -11.57
N GLN A 108 -3.30 -15.77 -12.14
CA GLN A 108 -3.24 -17.00 -11.35
C GLN A 108 -1.92 -17.10 -10.56
N THR A 109 -0.82 -16.68 -11.20
CA THR A 109 0.49 -16.66 -10.55
C THR A 109 0.52 -15.64 -9.41
N THR A 110 -0.03 -14.45 -9.63
CA THR A 110 -0.05 -13.37 -8.63
C THR A 110 -0.98 -13.73 -7.47
N GLU A 111 -2.13 -14.34 -7.74
CA GLU A 111 -3.06 -14.82 -6.73
C GLU A 111 -2.45 -15.91 -5.84
N LYS A 112 -1.69 -16.86 -6.42
CA LYS A 112 -0.94 -17.86 -5.63
C LYS A 112 0.08 -17.22 -4.69
N LYS A 113 0.80 -16.20 -5.15
CA LYS A 113 1.72 -15.43 -4.29
C LYS A 113 0.97 -14.74 -3.16
N PHE A 114 -0.17 -14.12 -3.45
CA PHE A 114 -1.02 -13.49 -2.45
C PHE A 114 -1.43 -14.48 -1.34
N TRP A 115 -1.96 -15.65 -1.70
CA TRP A 115 -2.37 -16.64 -0.70
C TRP A 115 -1.21 -17.12 0.16
N LYS A 116 0.00 -17.22 -0.41
CA LYS A 116 1.20 -17.56 0.37
C LYS A 116 1.52 -16.47 1.39
N VAL A 117 1.62 -15.21 0.97
CA VAL A 117 1.89 -14.06 1.84
C VAL A 117 0.81 -13.93 2.93
N TYR A 118 -0.46 -14.06 2.56
CA TYR A 118 -1.57 -14.03 3.50
C TYR A 118 -1.47 -15.12 4.57
N ALA A 119 -1.15 -16.35 4.17
CA ALA A 119 -0.98 -17.45 5.12
C ALA A 119 0.20 -17.23 6.08
N GLU A 120 1.31 -16.68 5.60
CA GLU A 120 2.47 -16.32 6.42
C GLU A 120 2.14 -15.21 7.43
N GLN A 121 1.48 -14.13 6.98
CA GLN A 121 1.03 -13.04 7.85
C GLN A 121 0.04 -13.51 8.91
N LYS A 122 -0.92 -14.36 8.53
CA LYS A 122 -1.89 -14.93 9.47
C LYS A 122 -1.20 -15.74 10.56
N ARG A 123 -0.25 -16.60 10.20
CA ARG A 123 0.54 -17.39 11.18
C ARG A 123 1.33 -16.47 12.12
N ALA A 124 2.00 -15.45 11.58
CA ALA A 124 2.74 -14.49 12.40
C ALA A 124 1.84 -13.76 13.40
N MET A 125 0.65 -13.36 12.96
CA MET A 125 -0.33 -12.68 13.82
C MET A 125 -0.86 -13.62 14.93
N GLU A 126 -1.13 -14.88 14.62
CA GLU A 126 -1.53 -15.90 15.61
C GLU A 126 -0.43 -16.12 16.65
N GLN A 127 0.84 -16.22 16.24
CA GLN A 127 1.99 -16.33 17.14
C GLN A 127 2.13 -15.11 18.05
N MET A 128 2.07 -13.91 17.49
CA MET A 128 2.11 -12.67 18.28
C MET A 128 0.98 -12.58 19.31
N SER A 129 -0.23 -13.01 18.93
CA SER A 129 -1.38 -13.05 19.83
C SER A 129 -1.16 -14.04 20.99
N GLN A 130 -0.59 -15.21 20.72
CA GLN A 130 -0.25 -16.20 21.76
C GLN A 130 0.84 -15.68 22.70
N GLU A 131 1.89 -15.05 22.17
CA GLU A 131 2.95 -14.44 22.99
C GLU A 131 2.40 -13.31 23.88
N LEU A 132 1.52 -12.48 23.34
CA LEU A 132 0.87 -11.42 24.11
C LEU A 132 0.03 -11.98 25.24
N ALA A 133 -0.73 -13.05 25.00
CA ALA A 133 -1.53 -13.73 26.02
C ALA A 133 -0.65 -14.31 27.13
N GLN A 134 0.48 -14.95 26.76
CA GLN A 134 1.44 -15.49 27.74
C GLN A 134 2.06 -14.38 28.60
N LYS A 135 2.52 -13.29 27.97
CA LYS A 135 3.08 -12.13 28.70
C LYS A 135 2.06 -11.51 29.65
N LYS A 136 0.80 -11.39 29.19
CA LYS A 136 -0.28 -10.89 30.05
C LYS A 136 -0.52 -11.79 31.26
N ALA A 137 -0.57 -13.12 31.06
CA ALA A 137 -0.72 -14.07 32.15
C ALA A 137 0.41 -13.99 33.18
N LEU A 138 1.68 -13.80 32.72
CA LEU A 138 2.82 -13.59 33.61
C LEU A 138 2.68 -12.28 34.42
N VAL A 139 2.27 -11.20 33.81
CA VAL A 139 2.03 -9.93 34.50
C VAL A 139 0.94 -10.10 35.56
N ASP A 140 -0.18 -10.72 35.21
CA ASP A 140 -1.28 -10.99 36.13
C ASP A 140 -0.82 -11.86 37.32
N GLN A 141 0.02 -12.88 37.06
CA GLN A 141 0.62 -13.71 38.11
C GLN A 141 1.50 -12.89 39.06
N VAL A 142 2.36 -12.03 38.51
CA VAL A 142 3.24 -11.16 39.32
C VAL A 142 2.38 -10.18 40.13
N GLU A 143 1.40 -9.51 39.53
CA GLU A 143 0.52 -8.57 40.20
C GLU A 143 -0.37 -9.22 41.27
N GLY A 144 -0.78 -10.47 41.04
CA GLY A 144 -1.51 -11.30 42.01
C GLY A 144 -0.64 -11.80 43.18
N SER A 145 0.66 -11.77 43.04
CA SER A 145 1.58 -12.31 44.05
C SER A 145 1.56 -11.55 45.39
N LYS A 146 1.77 -12.28 46.47
CA LYS A 146 1.86 -11.66 47.81
C LYS A 146 3.01 -10.63 47.88
N ALA A 147 4.15 -10.91 47.27
CA ALA A 147 5.32 -10.03 47.19
C ALA A 147 4.99 -8.68 46.56
N TRP A 148 4.25 -8.67 45.44
CA TRP A 148 3.81 -7.46 44.74
C TRP A 148 2.82 -6.64 45.57
N LYS A 149 1.89 -7.31 46.23
CA LYS A 149 0.94 -6.65 47.15
C LYS A 149 1.64 -5.94 48.31
N VAL A 150 2.63 -6.59 48.91
CA VAL A 150 3.48 -5.99 49.98
C VAL A 150 4.27 -4.79 49.42
N TYR A 151 4.93 -4.94 48.28
CA TYR A 151 5.67 -3.86 47.62
C TYR A 151 4.82 -2.61 47.35
N ARG A 152 3.62 -2.81 46.80
CA ARG A 152 2.67 -1.69 46.56
C ARG A 152 2.21 -1.02 47.88
N ALA A 153 2.06 -1.78 48.95
CA ALA A 153 1.67 -1.22 50.26
C ALA A 153 2.76 -0.33 50.82
N ILE A 154 4.05 -0.73 50.70
CA ILE A 154 5.18 0.06 51.17
C ILE A 154 5.38 1.35 50.34
N LYS A 155 5.13 1.33 49.03
CA LYS A 155 5.35 2.48 48.16
C LYS A 155 4.24 3.55 48.24
N ARG A 156 3.13 3.29 48.95
CA ARG A 156 2.03 4.22 49.20
C ARG A 156 2.15 4.99 50.52
N VAL A 157 3.19 4.74 51.30
CA VAL A 157 3.61 5.50 52.48
C VAL A 157 4.71 6.49 52.05
#